data_4d69012920d97e234b8810adc52a8ed8
#
_entry.id   4d69012920d97e234b8810adc52a8ed8
#
_cell.length_a   1.000
_cell.length_b   1.000
_cell.length_c   1.000
_cell.angle_alpha   90.00
_cell.angle_beta   90.00
_cell.angle_gamma   90.00
#
_symmetry.space_group_name_H-M   'P 1'
#
loop_
_entity.id
_entity.type
_entity.pdbx_description
1 polymer ?
#
loop_
_entity_poly.entity_id
_entity_poly.type
_entity_poly.pdbx_seq_one_letter_code
_entity_poly.pdbx_strand_id
1 'polypeptide(L)'
;MKAIICGAGIAGLTLAWHLERSGWEVELIERAPAFRGSGYMIDFYGPGLQVAERMGLRERLRALRYPVDELSYVDRDGRQTSHLTMPPGMQEVISVLRGDLARTLQDDVRSPVRYATSIDSVEQDSGGVTVQLTDGTRRRADLLVGADGAHSRVRELAFGDGSRHLRYLGHQVAAYILEDRRLSERIGMRYQMLTVPGLMAGAYALRDDRLALLFLRREPEPRIPGDPAATLRRHYGELGWILPEVLTRCPDPPELYYDQVTQVEMERWSQGRVVLLGDACQAVSLFAGHGASMAMAAAWILADELAGCEDPVAAALRYQRRIQPTIGEVQRFGRRFIRWMAPAGRRHIIARDWMLRLAALPGVSRLFVNSLSPGGHNLIRSSSEVASPHPA
;
A
#
# COMPACT_ATOMS: atom_id res chain seq x y z
N MET A 1 -7.62 -15.79 24.11
CA MET A 1 -6.50 -16.17 23.22
C MET A 1 -5.52 -15.01 23.10
N LYS A 2 -4.27 -15.30 22.75
CA LYS A 2 -3.19 -14.32 22.60
C LYS A 2 -2.62 -14.35 21.19
N ALA A 3 -2.40 -13.17 20.57
CA ALA A 3 -1.73 -13.02 19.29
C ALA A 3 -0.47 -12.15 19.41
N ILE A 4 0.62 -12.58 18.76
CA ILE A 4 1.79 -11.73 18.51
C ILE A 4 1.69 -11.26 17.07
N ILE A 5 1.70 -9.93 16.86
CA ILE A 5 1.66 -9.30 15.54
C ILE A 5 3.01 -8.66 15.27
N CYS A 6 3.74 -9.16 14.29
CA CYS A 6 5.00 -8.61 13.82
C CYS A 6 4.75 -7.60 12.71
N GLY A 7 5.01 -6.33 12.99
CA GLY A 7 4.79 -5.19 12.10
C GLY A 7 3.63 -4.29 12.53
N ALA A 8 3.95 -3.05 12.92
CA ALA A 8 2.99 -1.99 13.26
C ALA A 8 2.65 -1.08 12.06
N GLY A 9 2.54 -1.67 10.87
CA GLY A 9 2.01 -1.02 9.68
C GLY A 9 0.47 -1.06 9.63
N ILE A 10 -0.11 -0.58 8.52
CA ILE A 10 -1.57 -0.50 8.33
C ILE A 10 -2.25 -1.85 8.60
N ALA A 11 -1.71 -2.96 8.08
CA ALA A 11 -2.26 -4.30 8.27
C ALA A 11 -2.26 -4.74 9.73
N GLY A 12 -1.10 -4.62 10.40
CA GLY A 12 -0.94 -5.06 11.79
C GLY A 12 -1.76 -4.21 12.77
N LEU A 13 -1.77 -2.90 12.60
CA LEU A 13 -2.57 -1.98 13.43
C LEU A 13 -4.08 -2.22 13.25
N THR A 14 -4.54 -2.43 12.01
CA THR A 14 -5.94 -2.76 11.75
C THR A 14 -6.33 -4.08 12.41
N LEU A 15 -5.49 -5.11 12.29
CA LEU A 15 -5.75 -6.39 12.94
C LEU A 15 -5.76 -6.27 14.45
N ALA A 16 -4.79 -5.58 15.03
CA ALA A 16 -4.71 -5.34 16.47
C ALA A 16 -6.00 -4.69 17.01
N TRP A 17 -6.47 -3.64 16.32
CA TRP A 17 -7.72 -2.95 16.66
C TRP A 17 -8.93 -3.89 16.74
N HIS A 18 -9.05 -4.79 15.77
CA HIS A 18 -10.16 -5.76 15.72
C HIS A 18 -10.03 -6.85 16.78
N LEU A 19 -8.83 -7.43 16.93
CA LEU A 19 -8.59 -8.52 17.89
C LEU A 19 -8.79 -8.07 19.34
N GLU A 20 -8.31 -6.88 19.71
CA GLU A 20 -8.53 -6.29 21.04
C GLU A 20 -10.03 -6.16 21.39
N ARG A 21 -10.86 -5.83 20.41
CA ARG A 21 -12.31 -5.68 20.58
C ARG A 21 -13.05 -7.01 20.57
N SER A 22 -12.40 -8.06 20.05
CA SER A 22 -12.88 -9.44 20.11
C SER A 22 -12.36 -10.20 21.34
N GLY A 23 -11.70 -9.52 22.29
CA GLY A 23 -11.23 -10.09 23.57
C GLY A 23 -9.91 -10.85 23.46
N TRP A 24 -9.13 -10.66 22.41
CA TRP A 24 -7.78 -11.21 22.32
C TRP A 24 -6.77 -10.34 23.06
N GLU A 25 -5.81 -10.97 23.72
CA GLU A 25 -4.58 -10.30 24.15
C GLU A 25 -3.66 -10.11 22.93
N VAL A 26 -3.23 -8.88 22.68
CA VAL A 26 -2.40 -8.54 21.52
C VAL A 26 -1.04 -8.02 21.98
N GLU A 27 0.02 -8.56 21.42
CA GLU A 27 1.38 -8.04 21.53
C GLU A 27 1.87 -7.58 20.16
N LEU A 28 2.15 -6.27 20.01
CA LEU A 28 2.62 -5.65 18.77
C LEU A 28 4.12 -5.42 18.85
N ILE A 29 4.87 -5.90 17.85
CA ILE A 29 6.30 -5.66 17.71
C ILE A 29 6.61 -4.99 16.37
N GLU A 30 7.56 -4.06 16.34
CA GLU A 30 7.99 -3.33 15.16
C GLU A 30 9.51 -3.17 15.15
N ARG A 31 10.15 -3.53 14.03
CA ARG A 31 11.61 -3.42 13.88
C ARG A 31 12.13 -1.99 13.80
N ALA A 32 11.32 -1.04 13.33
CA ALA A 32 11.68 0.36 13.32
C ALA A 32 11.88 0.88 14.75
N PRO A 33 12.84 1.81 14.99
CA PRO A 33 13.11 2.34 16.31
C PRO A 33 11.97 3.22 16.85
N ALA A 34 11.12 3.74 15.98
CA ALA A 34 9.98 4.58 16.33
C ALA A 34 8.93 4.56 15.21
N PHE A 35 7.79 5.16 15.47
CA PHE A 35 6.75 5.37 14.45
C PHE A 35 7.28 6.17 13.26
N ARG A 36 6.98 5.70 12.05
CA ARG A 36 7.34 6.39 10.81
C ARG A 36 6.10 7.08 10.23
N GLY A 37 5.98 8.38 10.47
CA GLY A 37 4.91 9.23 9.96
C GLY A 37 5.11 9.70 8.50
N SER A 38 6.27 9.46 7.90
CA SER A 38 6.56 9.79 6.52
C SER A 38 5.94 8.77 5.56
N GLY A 39 5.71 9.18 4.33
CA GLY A 39 5.21 8.31 3.28
C GLY A 39 4.62 9.10 2.12
N TYR A 40 4.36 8.41 1.03
CA TYR A 40 3.68 8.96 -0.15
C TYR A 40 2.16 9.01 0.07
N MET A 41 1.49 9.78 -0.78
CA MET A 41 0.03 9.82 -0.82
C MET A 41 -0.53 8.50 -1.35
N ILE A 42 -1.59 8.07 -0.72
CA ILE A 42 -2.38 6.91 -1.13
C ILE A 42 -3.82 7.35 -1.39
N ASP A 43 -4.40 6.80 -2.45
CA ASP A 43 -5.83 6.94 -2.73
C ASP A 43 -6.55 5.80 -2.01
N PHE A 44 -7.34 6.16 -1.01
CA PHE A 44 -7.99 5.23 -0.10
C PHE A 44 -9.47 5.11 -0.45
N TYR A 45 -9.89 3.94 -0.91
CA TYR A 45 -11.23 3.67 -1.41
C TYR A 45 -11.56 2.17 -1.31
N GLY A 46 -12.78 1.80 -1.70
CA GLY A 46 -13.21 0.42 -1.78
C GLY A 46 -13.28 -0.28 -0.42
N PRO A 47 -12.84 -1.55 -0.35
CA PRO A 47 -12.98 -2.37 0.85
C PRO A 47 -12.30 -1.77 2.09
N GLY A 48 -11.15 -1.11 1.92
CA GLY A 48 -10.45 -0.48 3.03
C GLY A 48 -11.24 0.68 3.63
N LEU A 49 -11.91 1.49 2.79
CA LEU A 49 -12.77 2.57 3.28
C LEU A 49 -13.99 2.02 4.04
N GLN A 50 -14.56 0.90 3.60
CA GLN A 50 -15.64 0.21 4.33
C GLN A 50 -15.17 -0.29 5.70
N VAL A 51 -13.95 -0.83 5.80
CA VAL A 51 -13.35 -1.20 7.08
C VAL A 51 -13.12 0.01 7.97
N ALA A 52 -12.56 1.09 7.42
CA ALA A 52 -12.36 2.35 8.16
C ALA A 52 -13.69 2.92 8.68
N GLU A 53 -14.77 2.82 7.91
CA GLU A 53 -16.12 3.20 8.34
C GLU A 53 -16.62 2.36 9.51
N ARG A 54 -16.46 1.02 9.47
CA ARG A 54 -16.76 0.10 10.59
C ARG A 54 -15.92 0.39 11.84
N MET A 55 -14.69 0.88 11.65
CA MET A 55 -13.81 1.32 12.74
C MET A 55 -14.15 2.72 13.27
N GLY A 56 -15.10 3.47 12.66
CA GLY A 56 -15.43 4.84 13.02
C GLY A 56 -14.39 5.89 12.58
N LEU A 57 -13.52 5.55 11.64
CA LEU A 57 -12.39 6.40 11.22
C LEU A 57 -12.71 7.31 10.03
N ARG A 58 -13.85 7.13 9.35
CA ARG A 58 -14.17 7.80 8.09
C ARG A 58 -14.05 9.32 8.16
N GLU A 59 -14.65 9.95 9.18
CA GLU A 59 -14.64 11.41 9.31
C GLU A 59 -13.23 11.93 9.65
N ARG A 60 -12.46 11.21 10.47
CA ARG A 60 -11.05 11.57 10.75
C ARG A 60 -10.20 11.52 9.47
N LEU A 61 -10.40 10.51 8.64
CA LEU A 61 -9.70 10.38 7.35
C LEU A 61 -10.13 11.46 6.35
N ARG A 62 -11.42 11.83 6.33
CA ARG A 62 -11.90 12.96 5.53
C ARG A 62 -11.27 14.29 5.94
N ALA A 63 -11.10 14.53 7.24
CA ALA A 63 -10.42 15.73 7.75
C ALA A 63 -8.93 15.77 7.36
N LEU A 64 -8.30 14.60 7.15
CA LEU A 64 -6.91 14.47 6.74
C LEU A 64 -6.72 14.41 5.22
N ARG A 65 -7.81 14.45 4.43
CA ARG A 65 -7.72 14.31 2.97
C ARG A 65 -6.95 15.45 2.33
N TYR A 66 -6.27 15.13 1.24
CA TYR A 66 -5.72 16.08 0.29
C TYR A 66 -6.70 16.23 -0.88
N PRO A 67 -7.14 17.46 -1.20
CA PRO A 67 -8.10 17.68 -2.28
C PRO A 67 -7.37 17.61 -3.64
N VAL A 68 -7.03 16.39 -4.08
CA VAL A 68 -6.51 16.16 -5.43
C VAL A 68 -7.69 15.90 -6.34
N ASP A 69 -8.07 16.90 -7.14
CA ASP A 69 -9.27 16.85 -7.96
C ASP A 69 -8.98 16.42 -9.40
N GLU A 70 -7.71 16.53 -9.81
CA GLU A 70 -7.28 16.29 -11.18
C GLU A 70 -5.95 15.53 -11.25
N LEU A 71 -5.93 14.51 -12.07
CA LEU A 71 -4.72 13.86 -12.56
C LEU A 71 -4.34 14.50 -13.90
N SER A 72 -3.23 15.19 -14.00
CA SER A 72 -2.82 15.84 -15.23
C SER A 72 -1.44 15.42 -15.71
N TYR A 73 -1.30 15.26 -17.02
CA TYR A 73 -0.03 15.01 -17.67
C TYR A 73 0.52 16.31 -18.25
N VAL A 74 1.82 16.52 -18.09
CA VAL A 74 2.51 17.72 -18.56
C VAL A 74 3.67 17.37 -19.51
N ASP A 75 4.02 18.31 -20.37
CA ASP A 75 5.22 18.25 -21.19
C ASP A 75 6.46 18.80 -20.45
N ARG A 76 7.59 18.86 -21.14
CA ARG A 76 8.86 19.34 -20.58
C ARG A 76 8.83 20.83 -20.16
N ASP A 77 7.94 21.60 -20.76
CA ASP A 77 7.72 23.01 -20.42
C ASP A 77 6.71 23.19 -19.28
N GLY A 78 6.12 22.08 -18.80
CA GLY A 78 5.07 22.08 -17.77
C GLY A 78 3.68 22.43 -18.30
N ARG A 79 3.48 22.41 -19.65
CA ARG A 79 2.16 22.61 -20.24
C ARG A 79 1.37 21.33 -20.17
N GLN A 80 0.10 21.44 -19.80
CA GLN A 80 -0.81 20.28 -19.71
C GLN A 80 -1.07 19.68 -21.10
N THR A 81 -0.82 18.38 -21.25
CA THR A 81 -1.06 17.61 -22.49
C THR A 81 -2.37 16.84 -22.45
N SER A 82 -2.71 16.28 -21.31
CA SER A 82 -3.97 15.59 -21.06
C SER A 82 -4.31 15.60 -19.57
N HIS A 83 -5.56 15.32 -19.22
CA HIS A 83 -6.00 15.25 -17.83
C HIS A 83 -7.14 14.24 -17.66
N LEU A 84 -7.35 13.83 -16.43
CA LEU A 84 -8.47 13.03 -15.99
C LEU A 84 -9.02 13.65 -14.70
N THR A 85 -10.27 14.07 -14.74
CA THR A 85 -11.01 14.53 -13.56
C THR A 85 -11.92 13.41 -13.10
N MET A 86 -12.03 13.21 -11.80
CA MET A 86 -12.93 12.22 -11.23
C MET A 86 -14.39 12.62 -11.48
N PRO A 87 -15.20 11.77 -12.15
CA PRO A 87 -16.58 12.09 -12.42
C PRO A 87 -17.41 12.21 -11.13
N PRO A 88 -18.37 13.15 -11.05
CA PRO A 88 -19.32 13.22 -9.94
C PRO A 88 -20.10 11.92 -9.76
N GLY A 89 -20.30 11.50 -8.50
CA GLY A 89 -21.09 10.30 -8.17
C GLY A 89 -20.34 8.97 -8.26
N MET A 90 -19.03 9.01 -8.43
CA MET A 90 -18.19 7.83 -8.26
C MET A 90 -17.97 7.47 -6.79
N GLN A 91 -17.50 6.23 -6.58
CA GLN A 91 -17.09 5.77 -5.26
C GLN A 91 -16.13 6.80 -4.62
N GLU A 92 -16.38 7.13 -3.35
CA GLU A 92 -15.55 8.08 -2.62
C GLU A 92 -14.10 7.61 -2.58
N VAL A 93 -13.19 8.52 -2.97
CA VAL A 93 -11.75 8.36 -2.85
C VAL A 93 -11.25 9.39 -1.84
N ILE A 94 -10.54 8.94 -0.83
CA ILE A 94 -9.90 9.80 0.17
C ILE A 94 -8.39 9.72 -0.04
N SER A 95 -7.82 10.74 -0.67
CA SER A 95 -6.37 10.83 -0.83
C SER A 95 -5.75 11.32 0.47
N VAL A 96 -4.93 10.47 1.11
CA VAL A 96 -4.27 10.76 2.40
C VAL A 96 -2.80 10.35 2.34
N LEU A 97 -1.95 10.93 3.18
CA LEU A 97 -0.62 10.39 3.39
C LEU A 97 -0.70 9.03 4.09
N ARG A 98 0.13 8.09 3.64
CA ARG A 98 0.24 6.76 4.26
C ARG A 98 0.56 6.86 5.76
N GLY A 99 1.38 7.84 6.15
CA GLY A 99 1.73 8.12 7.54
C GLY A 99 0.53 8.62 8.36
N ASP A 100 -0.33 9.47 7.78
CA ASP A 100 -1.54 9.98 8.45
C ASP A 100 -2.53 8.85 8.73
N LEU A 101 -2.73 7.94 7.76
CA LEU A 101 -3.57 6.75 7.97
C LEU A 101 -2.98 5.84 9.06
N ALA A 102 -1.68 5.58 9.03
CA ALA A 102 -1.02 4.73 10.03
C ALA A 102 -1.09 5.35 11.44
N ARG A 103 -0.93 6.68 11.56
CA ARG A 103 -1.09 7.41 12.82
C ARG A 103 -2.50 7.28 13.35
N THR A 104 -3.50 7.53 12.50
CA THR A 104 -4.93 7.42 12.86
C THR A 104 -5.27 6.02 13.39
N LEU A 105 -4.71 4.96 12.80
CA LEU A 105 -4.89 3.59 13.26
C LEU A 105 -4.18 3.35 14.60
N GLN A 106 -2.94 3.82 14.76
CA GLN A 106 -2.16 3.61 15.97
C GLN A 106 -2.79 4.29 17.19
N ASP A 107 -3.35 5.48 17.01
CA ASP A 107 -3.99 6.23 18.11
C ASP A 107 -5.20 5.49 18.71
N ASP A 108 -5.83 4.58 17.95
CA ASP A 108 -7.01 3.83 18.36
C ASP A 108 -6.70 2.38 18.82
N VAL A 109 -5.45 1.93 18.69
CA VAL A 109 -4.98 0.65 19.21
C VAL A 109 -4.58 0.81 20.68
N ARG A 110 -5.02 -0.11 21.52
CA ARG A 110 -4.79 -0.07 22.98
C ARG A 110 -3.44 -0.66 23.39
N SER A 111 -3.03 -1.71 22.68
CA SER A 111 -1.77 -2.41 22.95
C SER A 111 -0.56 -1.54 22.57
N PRO A 112 0.42 -1.36 23.43
CA PRO A 112 1.60 -0.61 23.11
C PRO A 112 2.42 -1.33 22.03
N VAL A 113 3.00 -0.54 21.12
CA VAL A 113 3.92 -1.05 20.11
C VAL A 113 5.32 -1.16 20.72
N ARG A 114 5.89 -2.35 20.69
CA ARG A 114 7.29 -2.59 21.06
C ARG A 114 8.18 -2.33 19.85
N TYR A 115 8.74 -1.13 19.79
CA TYR A 115 9.65 -0.70 18.74
C TYR A 115 11.05 -1.31 18.88
N ALA A 116 11.90 -1.14 17.85
CA ALA A 116 13.25 -1.68 17.74
C ALA A 116 13.34 -3.21 18.01
N THR A 117 12.24 -3.93 17.72
CA THR A 117 12.12 -5.35 18.04
C THR A 117 11.63 -6.12 16.83
N SER A 118 12.25 -7.26 16.53
CA SER A 118 11.87 -8.19 15.47
C SER A 118 11.90 -9.62 15.99
N ILE A 119 11.56 -10.58 15.12
CA ILE A 119 11.61 -12.02 15.43
C ILE A 119 12.94 -12.60 14.94
N ASP A 120 13.61 -13.34 15.80
CA ASP A 120 14.83 -14.08 15.51
C ASP A 120 14.54 -15.53 15.10
N SER A 121 13.69 -16.22 15.87
CA SER A 121 13.26 -17.59 15.56
C SER A 121 11.79 -17.86 15.94
N VAL A 122 11.21 -18.91 15.34
CA VAL A 122 9.84 -19.34 15.54
C VAL A 122 9.82 -20.84 15.74
N GLU A 123 9.20 -21.29 16.83
CA GLU A 123 8.90 -22.69 17.13
C GLU A 123 7.39 -22.83 17.37
N GLN A 124 6.79 -23.91 16.93
CA GLN A 124 5.35 -24.15 17.18
C GLN A 124 5.07 -25.62 17.53
N ASP A 125 4.05 -25.81 18.37
CA ASP A 125 3.52 -27.10 18.75
C ASP A 125 1.98 -27.11 18.65
N SER A 126 1.33 -28.18 19.08
CA SER A 126 -0.13 -28.27 19.08
C SER A 126 -0.82 -27.22 19.97
N GLY A 127 -0.14 -26.77 21.03
CA GLY A 127 -0.67 -25.83 22.03
C GLY A 127 -0.37 -24.36 21.76
N GLY A 128 0.53 -24.02 20.83
CA GLY A 128 0.88 -22.61 20.59
C GLY A 128 2.08 -22.39 19.71
N VAL A 129 2.43 -21.14 19.54
CA VAL A 129 3.64 -20.68 18.86
C VAL A 129 4.54 -19.93 19.84
N THR A 130 5.83 -20.24 19.85
CA THR A 130 6.85 -19.57 20.66
C THR A 130 7.80 -18.81 19.74
N VAL A 131 8.04 -17.54 20.03
CA VAL A 131 8.98 -16.71 19.29
C VAL A 131 10.13 -16.28 20.18
N GLN A 132 11.33 -16.28 19.62
CA GLN A 132 12.48 -15.59 20.18
C GLN A 132 12.55 -14.21 19.55
N LEU A 133 12.57 -13.16 20.36
CA LEU A 133 12.71 -11.78 19.88
C LEU A 133 14.18 -11.38 19.79
N THR A 134 14.49 -10.39 18.96
CA THR A 134 15.86 -9.89 18.75
C THR A 134 16.52 -9.28 19.99
N ASP A 135 15.74 -8.96 21.03
CA ASP A 135 16.23 -8.52 22.33
C ASP A 135 16.49 -9.67 23.34
N GLY A 136 16.43 -10.91 22.87
CA GLY A 136 16.65 -12.11 23.67
C GLY A 136 15.44 -12.60 24.46
N THR A 137 14.30 -11.91 24.41
CA THR A 137 13.11 -12.38 25.14
C THR A 137 12.34 -13.44 24.38
N ARG A 138 11.79 -14.45 25.10
CA ARG A 138 10.88 -15.44 24.54
C ARG A 138 9.43 -15.08 24.85
N ARG A 139 8.55 -15.29 23.87
CA ARG A 139 7.11 -15.05 23.99
C ARG A 139 6.34 -16.23 23.44
N ARG A 140 5.23 -16.60 24.10
CA ARG A 140 4.31 -17.64 23.64
C ARG A 140 2.94 -17.04 23.39
N ALA A 141 2.29 -17.50 22.31
CA ALA A 141 0.96 -17.08 21.91
C ALA A 141 0.19 -18.25 21.25
N ASP A 142 -1.11 -18.03 21.02
CA ASP A 142 -1.96 -18.96 20.27
C ASP A 142 -1.77 -18.78 18.75
N LEU A 143 -1.39 -17.56 18.31
CA LEU A 143 -1.21 -17.20 16.90
C LEU A 143 -0.05 -16.21 16.75
N LEU A 144 0.80 -16.43 15.73
CA LEU A 144 1.77 -15.47 15.24
C LEU A 144 1.29 -14.90 13.91
N VAL A 145 1.23 -13.57 13.79
CA VAL A 145 0.87 -12.88 12.56
C VAL A 145 2.05 -12.10 12.01
N GLY A 146 2.52 -12.45 10.83
CA GLY A 146 3.53 -11.70 10.07
C GLY A 146 2.86 -10.60 9.24
N ALA A 147 2.88 -9.36 9.74
CA ALA A 147 2.41 -8.15 9.07
C ALA A 147 3.57 -7.17 8.77
N ASP A 148 4.78 -7.70 8.60
CA ASP A 148 6.08 -7.03 8.57
C ASP A 148 6.54 -6.64 7.16
N GLY A 149 5.58 -6.57 6.20
CA GLY A 149 5.76 -6.00 4.89
C GLY A 149 6.38 -6.93 3.84
N ALA A 150 6.68 -6.38 2.66
CA ALA A 150 7.14 -7.16 1.49
C ALA A 150 8.44 -7.94 1.76
N HIS A 151 9.30 -7.46 2.66
CA HIS A 151 10.52 -8.14 3.11
C HIS A 151 10.33 -8.81 4.48
N SER A 152 9.24 -9.57 4.62
CA SER A 152 8.80 -10.19 5.87
C SER A 152 9.83 -11.19 6.40
N ARG A 153 10.27 -10.96 7.65
CA ARG A 153 11.11 -11.88 8.41
C ARG A 153 10.30 -13.11 8.86
N VAL A 154 9.01 -12.91 9.24
CA VAL A 154 8.14 -14.02 9.60
C VAL A 154 7.96 -14.99 8.42
N ARG A 155 7.80 -14.44 7.19
CA ARG A 155 7.73 -15.27 5.98
C ARG A 155 9.02 -16.09 5.78
N GLU A 156 10.17 -15.46 5.93
CA GLU A 156 11.46 -16.15 5.80
C GLU A 156 11.61 -17.29 6.81
N LEU A 157 11.28 -17.05 8.08
CA LEU A 157 11.41 -18.02 9.16
C LEU A 157 10.44 -19.19 9.03
N ALA A 158 9.19 -18.93 8.63
CA ALA A 158 8.15 -19.94 8.63
C ALA A 158 7.97 -20.64 7.26
N PHE A 159 8.28 -19.96 6.14
CA PHE A 159 8.00 -20.45 4.79
C PHE A 159 9.28 -20.65 3.96
N GLY A 160 10.46 -20.39 4.54
CA GLY A 160 11.75 -20.54 3.89
C GLY A 160 12.15 -19.30 3.06
N ASP A 161 13.08 -19.46 2.12
CA ASP A 161 13.68 -18.36 1.36
C ASP A 161 12.65 -17.38 0.80
N GLY A 162 12.59 -16.20 1.44
CA GLY A 162 11.64 -15.13 1.14
C GLY A 162 11.80 -14.55 -0.28
N SER A 163 12.98 -14.69 -0.88
CA SER A 163 13.25 -14.16 -2.23
C SER A 163 12.45 -14.87 -3.33
N ARG A 164 12.10 -16.14 -3.11
CA ARG A 164 11.30 -16.96 -4.05
C ARG A 164 9.87 -16.43 -4.24
N HIS A 165 9.39 -15.65 -3.28
CA HIS A 165 8.04 -15.12 -3.29
C HIS A 165 7.96 -13.68 -3.82
N LEU A 166 9.12 -13.03 -4.04
CA LEU A 166 9.21 -11.68 -4.57
C LEU A 166 9.25 -11.69 -6.08
N ARG A 167 8.24 -11.12 -6.70
CA ARG A 167 8.18 -10.92 -8.14
C ARG A 167 8.52 -9.47 -8.47
N TYR A 168 9.70 -9.25 -9.02
CA TYR A 168 10.09 -7.95 -9.55
C TYR A 168 9.31 -7.60 -10.81
N LEU A 169 8.81 -6.35 -10.92
CA LEU A 169 7.98 -5.90 -12.04
C LEU A 169 8.76 -5.10 -13.10
N GLY A 170 10.08 -5.15 -13.09
CA GLY A 170 10.92 -4.47 -14.07
C GLY A 170 10.95 -2.94 -13.92
N HIS A 171 10.68 -2.43 -12.71
CA HIS A 171 10.64 -1.01 -12.43
C HIS A 171 11.20 -0.71 -11.03
N GLN A 172 11.77 0.48 -10.88
CA GLN A 172 12.21 1.05 -9.62
C GLN A 172 11.42 2.32 -9.32
N VAL A 173 11.17 2.57 -8.06
CA VAL A 173 10.41 3.72 -7.56
C VAL A 173 11.26 4.51 -6.58
N ALA A 174 11.15 5.84 -6.65
CA ALA A 174 11.70 6.73 -5.64
C ALA A 174 10.66 7.78 -5.25
N ALA A 175 10.72 8.25 -4.00
CA ALA A 175 9.85 9.30 -3.50
C ALA A 175 10.56 10.10 -2.40
N TYR A 176 10.30 11.41 -2.38
CA TYR A 176 10.71 12.29 -1.30
C TYR A 176 9.79 13.50 -1.20
N ILE A 177 9.91 14.23 -0.11
CA ILE A 177 9.13 15.45 0.14
C ILE A 177 10.09 16.62 0.24
N LEU A 178 9.74 17.73 -0.40
CA LEU A 178 10.46 19.02 -0.30
C LEU A 178 9.54 20.06 0.34
N GLU A 179 10.15 20.97 1.08
CA GLU A 179 9.53 22.21 1.52
C GLU A 179 9.78 23.27 0.45
N ASP A 180 8.74 23.66 -0.28
CA ASP A 180 8.81 24.69 -1.32
C ASP A 180 7.41 25.26 -1.60
N ARG A 181 7.15 26.41 -1.01
CA ARG A 181 5.88 27.11 -1.17
C ARG A 181 5.57 27.45 -2.64
N ARG A 182 6.55 27.96 -3.36
CA ARG A 182 6.37 28.39 -4.76
C ARG A 182 5.99 27.21 -5.67
N LEU A 183 6.69 26.08 -5.53
CA LEU A 183 6.37 24.88 -6.29
C LEU A 183 5.05 24.25 -5.84
N SER A 184 4.75 24.24 -4.53
CA SER A 184 3.50 23.76 -3.99
C SER A 184 2.31 24.57 -4.54
N GLU A 185 2.39 25.91 -4.52
CA GLU A 185 1.38 26.80 -5.11
C GLU A 185 1.23 26.60 -6.64
N ARG A 186 2.35 26.40 -7.36
CA ARG A 186 2.35 26.15 -8.81
C ARG A 186 1.66 24.84 -9.19
N ILE A 187 1.88 23.76 -8.43
CA ILE A 187 1.25 22.46 -8.64
C ILE A 187 -0.21 22.51 -8.23
N GLY A 188 -0.52 23.14 -7.08
CA GLY A 188 -1.88 23.29 -6.56
C GLY A 188 -2.55 21.93 -6.26
N MET A 189 -3.88 21.86 -6.38
CA MET A 189 -4.69 20.69 -6.07
C MET A 189 -4.67 19.61 -7.17
N ARG A 190 -3.58 19.49 -7.91
CA ARG A 190 -3.43 18.55 -9.02
C ARG A 190 -2.32 17.54 -8.73
N TYR A 191 -2.53 16.31 -9.17
CA TYR A 191 -1.42 15.39 -9.32
C TYR A 191 -0.87 15.51 -10.75
N GLN A 192 0.23 16.23 -10.89
CA GLN A 192 0.87 16.45 -12.19
C GLN A 192 1.92 15.38 -12.46
N MET A 193 1.97 14.89 -13.69
CA MET A 193 2.91 13.85 -14.10
C MET A 193 3.57 14.21 -15.45
N LEU A 194 4.90 14.11 -15.50
CA LEU A 194 5.67 14.10 -16.73
C LEU A 194 6.05 12.66 -17.06
N THR A 195 5.80 12.24 -18.30
CA THR A 195 6.14 10.88 -18.76
C THR A 195 6.95 10.95 -20.06
N VAL A 196 8.09 10.29 -20.07
CA VAL A 196 8.87 9.98 -21.26
C VAL A 196 9.12 8.48 -21.36
N PRO A 197 9.60 7.93 -22.49
CA PRO A 197 9.80 6.48 -22.61
C PRO A 197 10.59 5.89 -21.43
N GLY A 198 9.95 4.97 -20.71
CA GLY A 198 10.52 4.27 -19.57
C GLY A 198 10.64 5.07 -18.27
N LEU A 199 10.25 6.35 -18.24
CA LEU A 199 10.34 7.21 -17.06
C LEU A 199 9.02 7.93 -16.80
N MET A 200 8.65 8.07 -15.53
CA MET A 200 7.58 8.93 -15.06
C MET A 200 8.05 9.68 -13.82
N ALA A 201 7.77 10.97 -13.76
CA ALA A 201 7.89 11.78 -12.56
C ALA A 201 6.55 12.43 -12.23
N GLY A 202 6.13 12.35 -10.98
CA GLY A 202 4.89 12.93 -10.48
C GLY A 202 5.15 13.90 -9.35
N ALA A 203 4.29 14.91 -9.22
CA ALA A 203 4.31 15.87 -8.13
C ALA A 203 2.90 16.24 -7.69
N TYR A 204 2.69 16.42 -6.40
CA TYR A 204 1.46 16.94 -5.81
C TYR A 204 1.77 17.78 -4.56
N ALA A 205 0.97 18.83 -4.36
CA ALA A 205 1.12 19.70 -3.21
C ALA A 205 0.62 19.01 -1.94
N LEU A 206 1.34 19.22 -0.85
CA LEU A 206 0.97 18.82 0.50
C LEU A 206 0.67 20.07 1.34
N ARG A 207 0.15 19.85 2.57
CA ARG A 207 0.02 20.90 3.59
C ARG A 207 1.39 21.45 3.95
N ASP A 208 1.40 22.63 4.56
CA ASP A 208 2.60 23.27 5.11
C ASP A 208 3.67 23.55 4.04
N ASP A 209 3.21 24.03 2.86
CA ASP A 209 4.06 24.43 1.76
C ASP A 209 5.00 23.31 1.24
N ARG A 210 4.62 22.05 1.47
CA ARG A 210 5.39 20.88 1.05
C ARG A 210 4.94 20.36 -0.31
N LEU A 211 5.87 19.76 -1.02
CA LEU A 211 5.67 19.09 -2.30
C LEU A 211 6.14 17.65 -2.22
N ALA A 212 5.26 16.71 -2.53
CA ALA A 212 5.64 15.32 -2.67
C ALA A 212 6.02 15.01 -4.12
N LEU A 213 7.09 14.25 -4.27
CA LEU A 213 7.66 13.83 -5.54
C LEU A 213 7.68 12.30 -5.61
N LEU A 214 7.29 11.76 -6.76
CA LEU A 214 7.30 10.33 -7.06
C LEU A 214 7.96 10.10 -8.41
N PHE A 215 8.89 9.16 -8.46
CA PHE A 215 9.63 8.79 -9.67
C PHE A 215 9.43 7.31 -9.93
N LEU A 216 9.17 6.95 -11.18
CA LEU A 216 9.08 5.58 -11.64
C LEU A 216 9.99 5.40 -12.85
N ARG A 217 10.94 4.48 -12.74
CA ARG A 217 11.89 4.14 -13.79
C ARG A 217 11.76 2.68 -14.21
N ARG A 218 11.64 2.45 -15.50
CA ARG A 218 11.76 1.10 -16.03
C ARG A 218 13.22 0.66 -15.93
N GLU A 219 13.44 -0.47 -15.25
CA GLU A 219 14.75 -1.07 -15.04
C GLU A 219 14.59 -2.59 -15.08
N PRO A 220 15.13 -3.28 -16.08
CA PRO A 220 15.01 -4.73 -16.19
C PRO A 220 15.70 -5.48 -15.06
N GLU A 221 16.80 -4.93 -14.53
CA GLU A 221 17.59 -5.58 -13.48
C GLU A 221 17.12 -5.16 -12.08
N PRO A 222 16.89 -6.12 -11.18
CA PRO A 222 16.39 -5.83 -9.83
C PRO A 222 17.51 -5.35 -8.89
N ARG A 223 18.43 -4.51 -9.35
CA ARG A 223 19.53 -4.00 -8.55
C ARG A 223 19.27 -2.57 -8.11
N ILE A 224 19.20 -2.32 -6.80
CA ILE A 224 19.17 -0.97 -6.26
C ILE A 224 20.52 -0.28 -6.52
N PRO A 225 20.52 0.96 -7.06
CA PRO A 225 21.76 1.69 -7.29
C PRO A 225 22.46 2.05 -5.98
N GLY A 226 23.79 2.08 -6.00
CA GLY A 226 24.59 2.49 -4.84
C GLY A 226 24.42 3.97 -4.46
N ASP A 227 24.09 4.82 -5.45
CA ASP A 227 23.70 6.21 -5.24
C ASP A 227 22.35 6.50 -5.92
N PRO A 228 21.24 6.38 -5.16
CA PRO A 228 19.90 6.66 -5.66
C PRO A 228 19.70 8.11 -6.13
N ALA A 229 20.24 9.08 -5.40
CA ALA A 229 20.07 10.50 -5.72
C ALA A 229 20.81 10.88 -7.03
N ALA A 230 22.05 10.39 -7.21
CA ALA A 230 22.76 10.57 -8.49
C ALA A 230 22.04 9.87 -9.64
N THR A 231 21.42 8.72 -9.39
CA THR A 231 20.63 7.99 -10.39
C THR A 231 19.41 8.81 -10.82
N LEU A 232 18.69 9.44 -9.89
CA LEU A 232 17.56 10.32 -10.20
C LEU A 232 18.04 11.54 -11.00
N ARG A 233 19.09 12.22 -10.55
CA ARG A 233 19.67 13.38 -11.29
C ARG A 233 20.05 13.01 -12.71
N ARG A 234 20.71 11.88 -12.92
CA ARG A 234 21.14 11.42 -14.26
C ARG A 234 19.98 11.14 -15.20
N HIS A 235 18.90 10.52 -14.72
CA HIS A 235 17.78 10.10 -15.59
C HIS A 235 16.72 11.16 -15.78
N TYR A 236 16.51 12.06 -14.81
CA TYR A 236 15.41 13.02 -14.81
C TYR A 236 15.86 14.48 -14.86
N GLY A 237 17.13 14.78 -14.57
CA GLY A 237 17.63 16.15 -14.42
C GLY A 237 17.46 17.03 -15.65
N GLU A 238 17.48 16.45 -16.86
CA GLU A 238 17.35 17.18 -18.12
C GLU A 238 15.94 17.09 -18.75
N LEU A 239 14.96 16.52 -18.04
CA LEU A 239 13.62 16.33 -18.59
C LEU A 239 12.75 17.59 -18.59
N GLY A 240 13.23 18.70 -17.98
CA GLY A 240 12.47 19.93 -17.91
C GLY A 240 11.40 19.93 -16.81
N TRP A 241 10.30 20.70 -16.99
CA TRP A 241 9.24 20.97 -16.03
C TRP A 241 9.81 21.54 -14.72
N ILE A 242 9.60 20.88 -13.57
CA ILE A 242 10.19 21.25 -12.27
C ILE A 242 11.41 20.38 -11.91
N LEU A 243 11.70 19.35 -12.71
CA LEU A 243 12.65 18.29 -12.33
C LEU A 243 14.09 18.80 -12.15
N PRO A 244 14.65 19.68 -13.01
CA PRO A 244 15.98 20.22 -12.76
C PRO A 244 16.11 20.87 -11.39
N GLU A 245 15.10 21.63 -10.97
CA GLU A 245 15.08 22.35 -9.71
C GLU A 245 14.93 21.42 -8.50
N VAL A 246 13.94 20.52 -8.51
CA VAL A 246 13.69 19.63 -7.36
C VAL A 246 14.81 18.63 -7.14
N LEU A 247 15.52 18.22 -8.20
CA LEU A 247 16.60 17.24 -8.12
C LEU A 247 17.93 17.84 -7.61
N THR A 248 18.13 19.16 -7.69
CA THR A 248 19.26 19.81 -6.99
C THR A 248 19.15 19.69 -5.47
N ARG A 249 17.92 19.54 -4.98
CA ARG A 249 17.56 19.44 -3.56
C ARG A 249 17.12 18.03 -3.17
N CYS A 250 17.41 17.03 -4.01
CA CYS A 250 17.12 15.65 -3.71
C CYS A 250 17.90 15.20 -2.47
N PRO A 251 17.23 14.76 -1.40
CA PRO A 251 17.91 14.36 -0.17
C PRO A 251 18.63 13.02 -0.35
N ASP A 252 19.51 12.73 0.59
CA ASP A 252 20.10 11.40 0.74
C ASP A 252 19.18 10.48 1.57
N PRO A 253 19.39 9.15 1.54
CA PRO A 253 18.73 8.26 2.49
C PRO A 253 19.07 8.65 3.95
N PRO A 254 18.11 8.58 4.90
CA PRO A 254 16.82 7.87 4.77
C PRO A 254 15.64 8.72 4.26
N GLU A 255 15.79 10.01 4.00
CA GLU A 255 14.70 10.89 3.53
C GLU A 255 14.29 10.59 2.08
N LEU A 256 15.23 10.10 1.25
CA LEU A 256 14.94 9.56 -0.06
C LEU A 256 14.50 8.09 0.05
N TYR A 257 13.21 7.83 -0.14
CA TYR A 257 12.73 6.47 -0.37
C TYR A 257 13.15 6.01 -1.77
N TYR A 258 13.80 4.86 -1.86
CA TYR A 258 14.13 4.22 -3.14
C TYR A 258 13.97 2.71 -3.01
N ASP A 259 13.20 2.07 -3.90
CA ASP A 259 12.96 0.64 -3.83
C ASP A 259 12.63 0.04 -5.20
N GLN A 260 12.60 -1.26 -5.27
CA GLN A 260 12.08 -2.05 -6.38
C GLN A 260 10.56 -2.07 -6.35
N VAL A 261 9.93 -2.07 -7.53
CA VAL A 261 8.49 -2.33 -7.62
C VAL A 261 8.29 -3.84 -7.69
N THR A 262 7.81 -4.41 -6.59
CA THR A 262 7.64 -5.85 -6.41
C THR A 262 6.21 -6.22 -6.06
N GLN A 263 5.86 -7.49 -6.28
CA GLN A 263 4.69 -8.17 -5.74
C GLN A 263 5.13 -9.36 -4.91
N VAL A 264 4.34 -9.76 -3.92
CA VAL A 264 4.53 -11.01 -3.20
C VAL A 264 3.50 -12.00 -3.72
N GLU A 265 3.98 -13.08 -4.34
CA GLU A 265 3.15 -14.15 -4.88
C GLU A 265 3.41 -15.45 -4.09
N MET A 266 2.40 -15.92 -3.35
CA MET A 266 2.48 -17.11 -2.51
C MET A 266 1.23 -17.98 -2.64
N GLU A 267 1.40 -19.28 -2.66
CA GLU A 267 0.30 -20.25 -2.66
C GLU A 267 -0.30 -20.40 -1.27
N ARG A 268 0.54 -20.43 -0.23
CA ARG A 268 0.12 -20.61 1.17
C ARG A 268 0.52 -19.41 2.01
N TRP A 269 -0.44 -18.88 2.78
CA TRP A 269 -0.25 -17.72 3.65
C TRP A 269 -0.27 -18.09 5.14
N SER A 270 -0.52 -19.37 5.44
CA SER A 270 -0.45 -19.89 6.80
C SER A 270 0.27 -21.22 6.87
N GLN A 271 0.95 -21.47 7.99
CA GLN A 271 1.61 -22.73 8.32
C GLN A 271 1.44 -23.00 9.81
N GLY A 272 0.53 -23.90 10.15
CA GLY A 272 0.15 -24.11 11.54
C GLY A 272 -0.36 -22.80 12.17
N ARG A 273 0.25 -22.40 13.27
CA ARG A 273 -0.12 -21.21 14.06
C ARG A 273 0.59 -19.92 13.59
N VAL A 274 1.20 -19.93 12.41
CA VAL A 274 1.80 -18.76 11.78
C VAL A 274 0.96 -18.36 10.56
N VAL A 275 0.50 -17.11 10.50
CA VAL A 275 -0.25 -16.54 9.38
C VAL A 275 0.40 -15.24 8.90
N LEU A 276 0.40 -15.03 7.60
CA LEU A 276 0.89 -13.80 6.99
C LEU A 276 -0.26 -12.87 6.62
N LEU A 277 -0.02 -11.57 6.71
CA LEU A 277 -1.01 -10.52 6.50
C LEU A 277 -0.40 -9.31 5.77
N GLY A 278 -1.20 -8.66 4.94
CA GLY A 278 -0.77 -7.47 4.21
C GLY A 278 0.37 -7.78 3.23
N ASP A 279 1.29 -6.85 3.07
CA ASP A 279 2.37 -7.00 2.08
C ASP A 279 3.29 -8.20 2.35
N ALA A 280 3.23 -8.82 3.54
CA ALA A 280 4.00 -10.02 3.85
C ALA A 280 3.62 -11.22 2.97
N CYS A 281 2.37 -11.30 2.49
CA CYS A 281 1.89 -12.37 1.61
C CYS A 281 1.17 -11.89 0.34
N GLN A 282 0.72 -10.65 0.30
CA GLN A 282 -0.20 -10.15 -0.72
C GLN A 282 0.21 -8.80 -1.32
N ALA A 283 1.47 -8.39 -1.25
CA ALA A 283 1.92 -7.13 -1.86
C ALA A 283 1.45 -7.05 -3.31
N VAL A 284 0.67 -6.00 -3.62
CA VAL A 284 0.03 -5.80 -4.93
C VAL A 284 0.81 -4.86 -5.84
N SER A 285 1.89 -4.31 -5.36
CA SER A 285 2.69 -3.18 -5.85
C SER A 285 2.10 -1.81 -5.53
N LEU A 286 2.97 -0.81 -5.38
CA LEU A 286 2.62 0.58 -5.12
C LEU A 286 1.62 1.13 -6.16
N PHE A 287 1.84 0.80 -7.43
CA PHE A 287 1.06 1.32 -8.57
C PHE A 287 -0.30 0.65 -8.77
N ALA A 288 -0.62 -0.41 -8.03
CA ALA A 288 -1.99 -0.91 -8.01
C ALA A 288 -2.95 0.06 -7.29
N GLY A 289 -2.43 0.97 -6.46
CA GLY A 289 -3.23 1.94 -5.70
C GLY A 289 -4.10 1.32 -4.59
N HIS A 290 -4.00 0.01 -4.38
CA HIS A 290 -4.91 -0.75 -3.50
C HIS A 290 -4.23 -1.33 -2.26
N GLY A 291 -2.91 -1.14 -2.07
CA GLY A 291 -2.16 -1.82 -1.02
C GLY A 291 -2.73 -1.60 0.38
N ALA A 292 -2.95 -0.35 0.77
CA ALA A 292 -3.50 0.00 2.08
C ALA A 292 -4.95 -0.50 2.25
N SER A 293 -5.78 -0.34 1.22
CA SER A 293 -7.17 -0.80 1.22
C SER A 293 -7.26 -2.33 1.37
N MET A 294 -6.44 -3.08 0.62
CA MET A 294 -6.39 -4.54 0.73
C MET A 294 -5.78 -5.00 2.06
N ALA A 295 -4.82 -4.26 2.62
CA ALA A 295 -4.25 -4.56 3.92
C ALA A 295 -5.29 -4.45 5.04
N MET A 296 -6.12 -3.40 5.03
CA MET A 296 -7.22 -3.25 6.00
C MET A 296 -8.31 -4.31 5.79
N ALA A 297 -8.69 -4.58 4.54
CA ALA A 297 -9.67 -5.62 4.22
C ALA A 297 -9.21 -7.01 4.69
N ALA A 298 -7.95 -7.36 4.43
CA ALA A 298 -7.34 -8.61 4.87
C ALA A 298 -7.32 -8.75 6.39
N ALA A 299 -6.96 -7.67 7.09
CA ALA A 299 -6.94 -7.64 8.55
C ALA A 299 -8.33 -7.85 9.14
N TRP A 300 -9.33 -7.17 8.56
CA TRP A 300 -10.72 -7.35 8.96
C TRP A 300 -11.22 -8.79 8.71
N ILE A 301 -10.93 -9.36 7.51
CA ILE A 301 -11.34 -10.74 7.19
C ILE A 301 -10.68 -11.75 8.15
N LEU A 302 -9.38 -11.59 8.44
CA LEU A 302 -8.69 -12.47 9.38
C LEU A 302 -9.32 -12.37 10.77
N ALA A 303 -9.62 -11.16 11.25
CA ALA A 303 -10.26 -10.94 12.54
C ALA A 303 -11.70 -11.53 12.58
N ASP A 304 -12.48 -11.38 11.50
CA ASP A 304 -13.82 -11.93 11.35
C ASP A 304 -13.80 -13.48 11.40
N GLU A 305 -12.82 -14.11 10.75
CA GLU A 305 -12.64 -15.58 10.79
C GLU A 305 -12.14 -16.09 12.15
N LEU A 306 -11.39 -15.26 12.90
CA LEU A 306 -10.93 -15.57 14.26
C LEU A 306 -12.02 -15.32 15.32
N ALA A 307 -13.02 -14.49 15.03
CA ALA A 307 -14.09 -14.17 15.95
C ALA A 307 -14.96 -15.42 16.21
N GLY A 308 -15.03 -15.83 17.47
CA GLY A 308 -15.81 -17.03 17.87
C GLY A 308 -15.25 -18.37 17.39
N CYS A 309 -14.03 -18.40 16.86
CA CYS A 309 -13.37 -19.62 16.43
C CYS A 309 -12.40 -20.13 17.49
N GLU A 310 -12.54 -21.38 17.92
CA GLU A 310 -11.64 -22.02 18.89
C GLU A 310 -10.31 -22.46 18.26
N ASP A 311 -10.29 -22.69 16.93
CA ASP A 311 -9.11 -23.12 16.18
C ASP A 311 -8.59 -22.00 15.25
N PRO A 312 -7.56 -21.26 15.66
CA PRO A 312 -6.97 -20.20 14.86
C PRO A 312 -6.30 -20.71 13.56
N VAL A 313 -5.91 -21.99 13.49
CA VAL A 313 -5.32 -22.59 12.28
C VAL A 313 -6.40 -22.73 11.20
N ALA A 314 -7.58 -23.24 11.56
CA ALA A 314 -8.71 -23.31 10.64
C ALA A 314 -9.19 -21.92 10.18
N ALA A 315 -9.21 -20.93 11.08
CA ALA A 315 -9.54 -19.54 10.76
C ALA A 315 -8.56 -18.95 9.74
N ALA A 316 -7.26 -19.16 9.90
CA ALA A 316 -6.24 -18.68 8.97
C ALA A 316 -6.41 -19.26 7.55
N LEU A 317 -6.81 -20.53 7.44
CA LEU A 317 -7.10 -21.15 6.15
C LEU A 317 -8.37 -20.60 5.49
N ARG A 318 -9.42 -20.27 6.28
CA ARG A 318 -10.63 -19.62 5.74
C ARG A 318 -10.35 -18.20 5.29
N TYR A 319 -9.60 -17.42 6.07
CA TYR A 319 -9.11 -16.10 5.69
C TYR A 319 -8.44 -16.11 4.32
N GLN A 320 -7.46 -16.99 4.12
CA GLN A 320 -6.75 -17.10 2.85
C GLN A 320 -7.72 -17.38 1.69
N ARG A 321 -8.57 -18.40 1.82
CA ARG A 321 -9.53 -18.78 0.77
C ARG A 321 -10.47 -17.64 0.39
N ARG A 322 -10.84 -16.80 1.36
CA ARG A 322 -11.79 -15.71 1.16
C ARG A 322 -11.20 -14.54 0.39
N ILE A 323 -9.93 -14.19 0.60
CA ILE A 323 -9.35 -12.97 0.01
C ILE A 323 -8.37 -13.23 -1.13
N GLN A 324 -7.67 -14.36 -1.16
CA GLN A 324 -6.61 -14.66 -2.15
C GLN A 324 -7.04 -14.51 -3.62
N PRO A 325 -8.25 -14.90 -4.04
CA PRO A 325 -8.68 -14.69 -5.44
C PRO A 325 -8.70 -13.22 -5.84
N THR A 326 -9.22 -12.35 -4.97
CA THR A 326 -9.26 -10.89 -5.20
C THR A 326 -7.86 -10.28 -5.25
N ILE A 327 -6.96 -10.71 -4.36
CA ILE A 327 -5.56 -10.26 -4.41
C ILE A 327 -4.92 -10.62 -5.76
N GLY A 328 -5.16 -11.82 -6.27
CA GLY A 328 -4.68 -12.23 -7.58
C GLY A 328 -5.18 -11.33 -8.72
N GLU A 329 -6.43 -10.84 -8.65
CA GLU A 329 -6.98 -9.87 -9.61
C GLU A 329 -6.30 -8.51 -9.50
N VAL A 330 -6.15 -7.98 -8.29
CA VAL A 330 -5.47 -6.71 -8.04
C VAL A 330 -4.00 -6.76 -8.47
N GLN A 331 -3.31 -7.87 -8.24
CA GLN A 331 -1.94 -8.07 -8.71
C GLN A 331 -1.86 -8.07 -10.25
N ARG A 332 -2.78 -8.76 -10.95
CA ARG A 332 -2.86 -8.72 -12.43
C ARG A 332 -3.13 -7.32 -12.95
N PHE A 333 -4.03 -6.58 -12.30
CA PHE A 333 -4.29 -5.17 -12.62
C PHE A 333 -3.02 -4.33 -12.43
N GLY A 334 -2.34 -4.40 -11.29
CA GLY A 334 -1.11 -3.66 -11.00
C GLY A 334 -0.01 -3.89 -12.04
N ARG A 335 0.16 -5.14 -12.54
CA ARG A 335 1.11 -5.47 -13.62
C ARG A 335 0.78 -4.82 -14.97
N ARG A 336 -0.49 -4.57 -15.25
CA ARG A 336 -0.91 -3.83 -16.46
C ARG A 336 -0.74 -2.35 -16.27
N PHE A 337 -1.14 -1.85 -15.10
CA PHE A 337 -1.15 -0.43 -14.80
C PHE A 337 0.25 0.18 -14.74
N ILE A 338 1.24 -0.51 -14.19
CA ILE A 338 2.63 0.00 -14.14
C ILE A 338 3.20 0.24 -15.54
N ARG A 339 2.86 -0.62 -16.51
CA ARG A 339 3.27 -0.45 -17.91
C ARG A 339 2.59 0.74 -18.58
N TRP A 340 1.42 1.12 -18.10
CA TRP A 340 0.68 2.30 -18.54
C TRP A 340 1.26 3.59 -17.92
N MET A 341 1.72 3.54 -16.68
CA MET A 341 2.35 4.67 -15.97
C MET A 341 3.71 5.04 -16.57
N ALA A 342 4.57 4.06 -16.90
CA ALA A 342 5.88 4.26 -17.52
C ALA A 342 6.00 3.48 -18.83
N PRO A 343 5.34 3.93 -19.91
CA PRO A 343 5.33 3.24 -21.19
C PRO A 343 6.74 3.13 -21.78
N ALA A 344 7.06 1.98 -22.40
CA ALA A 344 8.37 1.71 -22.98
C ALA A 344 8.72 2.57 -24.19
N GLY A 345 7.74 3.15 -24.89
CA GLY A 345 7.96 3.86 -26.11
C GLY A 345 7.01 5.05 -26.34
N ARG A 346 7.46 6.01 -27.15
CA ARG A 346 6.74 7.24 -27.46
C ARG A 346 5.36 7.03 -28.06
N ARG A 347 5.18 5.99 -28.88
CA ARG A 347 3.89 5.64 -29.50
C ARG A 347 2.82 5.30 -28.44
N HIS A 348 3.21 4.60 -27.39
CA HIS A 348 2.31 4.26 -26.29
C HIS A 348 1.92 5.49 -25.45
N ILE A 349 2.81 6.44 -25.26
CA ILE A 349 2.51 7.72 -24.59
C ILE A 349 1.49 8.50 -25.40
N ILE A 350 1.70 8.64 -26.71
CA ILE A 350 0.77 9.35 -27.60
C ILE A 350 -0.60 8.68 -27.59
N ALA A 351 -0.66 7.34 -27.71
CA ALA A 351 -1.91 6.59 -27.66
C ALA A 351 -2.65 6.77 -26.34
N ARG A 352 -1.91 6.73 -25.19
CA ARG A 352 -2.48 7.00 -23.87
C ARG A 352 -3.07 8.40 -23.79
N ASP A 353 -2.33 9.42 -24.23
CA ASP A 353 -2.76 10.82 -24.15
C ASP A 353 -4.00 11.08 -25.02
N TRP A 354 -4.08 10.47 -26.19
CA TRP A 354 -5.30 10.48 -27.01
C TRP A 354 -6.49 9.79 -26.32
N MET A 355 -6.24 8.63 -25.71
CA MET A 355 -7.28 7.89 -24.97
C MET A 355 -7.80 8.71 -23.78
N LEU A 356 -6.93 9.39 -23.04
CA LEU A 356 -7.32 10.26 -21.93
C LEU A 356 -8.12 11.47 -22.40
N ARG A 357 -7.74 12.10 -23.53
CA ARG A 357 -8.53 13.18 -24.13
C ARG A 357 -9.93 12.73 -24.53
N LEU A 358 -10.06 11.52 -25.10
CA LEU A 358 -11.36 10.94 -25.41
C LEU A 358 -12.16 10.60 -24.14
N ALA A 359 -11.50 10.06 -23.12
CA ALA A 359 -12.13 9.75 -21.83
C ALA A 359 -12.62 11.00 -21.08
N ALA A 360 -12.03 12.18 -21.33
CA ALA A 360 -12.48 13.44 -20.78
C ALA A 360 -13.81 13.98 -21.40
N LEU A 361 -14.28 13.37 -22.49
CA LEU A 361 -15.54 13.75 -23.12
C LEU A 361 -16.74 13.35 -22.23
N PRO A 362 -17.80 14.20 -22.16
CA PRO A 362 -18.99 13.90 -21.39
C PRO A 362 -19.63 12.55 -21.79
N GLY A 363 -19.91 11.70 -20.81
CA GLY A 363 -20.50 10.37 -20.99
C GLY A 363 -19.49 9.22 -21.17
N VAL A 364 -18.27 9.47 -21.64
CA VAL A 364 -17.23 8.44 -21.81
C VAL A 364 -16.44 8.22 -20.50
N SER A 365 -16.28 9.25 -19.70
CA SER A 365 -15.53 9.23 -18.45
C SER A 365 -15.99 8.13 -17.47
N ARG A 366 -17.30 7.91 -17.32
CA ARG A 366 -17.86 6.87 -16.43
C ARG A 366 -17.47 5.46 -16.85
N LEU A 367 -17.52 5.16 -18.15
CA LEU A 367 -17.15 3.84 -18.68
C LEU A 367 -15.66 3.58 -18.49
N PHE A 368 -14.84 4.60 -18.75
CA PHE A 368 -13.38 4.51 -18.60
C PHE A 368 -12.97 4.29 -17.14
N VAL A 369 -13.50 5.06 -16.22
CA VAL A 369 -13.12 4.96 -14.79
C VAL A 369 -13.62 3.65 -14.17
N ASN A 370 -14.80 3.16 -14.53
CA ASN A 370 -15.27 1.83 -14.10
C ASN A 370 -14.34 0.70 -14.56
N SER A 371 -13.65 0.85 -15.69
CA SER A 371 -12.67 -0.13 -16.16
C SER A 371 -11.35 -0.10 -15.37
N LEU A 372 -11.09 0.98 -14.64
CA LEU A 372 -9.90 1.15 -13.79
C LEU A 372 -10.10 0.67 -12.34
N SER A 373 -11.31 0.29 -11.96
CA SER A 373 -11.62 -0.22 -10.61
C SER A 373 -11.67 -1.75 -10.64
N PRO A 374 -10.64 -2.46 -10.16
CA PRO A 374 -10.72 -3.90 -10.00
C PRO A 374 -11.78 -4.25 -8.96
N GLY A 375 -12.53 -5.32 -9.23
CA GLY A 375 -13.63 -5.80 -8.40
C GLY A 375 -13.19 -6.07 -6.95
N GLY A 376 -14.06 -5.83 -6.02
CA GLY A 376 -13.81 -5.99 -4.59
C GLY A 376 -14.99 -5.53 -3.73
N HIS A 377 -16.08 -5.12 -4.38
CA HIS A 377 -17.23 -4.49 -3.72
C HIS A 377 -17.93 -5.39 -2.67
N ASN A 378 -17.71 -6.71 -2.68
CA ASN A 378 -18.39 -7.67 -1.80
C ASN A 378 -17.47 -8.33 -0.75
N LEU A 379 -16.22 -7.88 -0.59
CA LEU A 379 -15.26 -8.51 0.32
C LEU A 379 -15.61 -8.32 1.81
N ILE A 380 -16.23 -7.19 2.16
CA ILE A 380 -16.45 -6.79 3.55
C ILE A 380 -17.89 -7.17 3.97
N ARG A 381 -18.24 -8.45 3.81
CA ARG A 381 -19.43 -9.04 4.40
C ARG A 381 -18.99 -9.96 5.56
N SER A 382 -19.65 -9.86 6.71
CA SER A 382 -19.40 -10.75 7.84
C SER A 382 -19.72 -12.20 7.48
N SER A 383 -18.97 -13.14 8.04
CA SER A 383 -19.27 -14.57 7.89
C SER A 383 -20.69 -14.90 8.37
N SER A 384 -21.20 -14.18 9.37
CA SER A 384 -22.59 -14.29 9.84
C SER A 384 -23.63 -13.76 8.84
N GLU A 385 -23.29 -12.76 8.02
CA GLU A 385 -24.17 -12.23 6.95
C GLU A 385 -24.23 -13.14 5.73
N VAL A 386 -23.15 -13.91 5.48
CA VAL A 386 -23.09 -14.87 4.36
C VAL A 386 -23.90 -16.14 4.65
N ALA A 387 -24.06 -16.49 5.94
CA ALA A 387 -24.81 -17.68 6.38
C ALA A 387 -26.35 -17.47 6.37
N SER A 388 -26.86 -16.26 6.16
CA SER A 388 -28.28 -15.97 6.04
C SER A 388 -28.67 -15.95 4.56
N PRO A 389 -29.40 -16.95 4.04
CA PRO A 389 -29.95 -16.86 2.67
C PRO A 389 -30.96 -15.72 2.62
N HIS A 390 -30.88 -14.90 1.59
CA HIS A 390 -31.91 -13.90 1.29
C HIS A 390 -33.30 -14.60 1.28
N PRO A 391 -34.28 -14.06 1.98
CA PRO A 391 -35.67 -14.49 1.74
C PRO A 391 -36.05 -14.08 0.31
N ALA A 392 -36.64 -15.02 -0.40
CA ALA A 392 -37.12 -14.92 -1.79
C ALA A 392 -38.19 -13.83 -1.96
#